data_8787c8a9f9fffbb2fa9cb7c3ee281690
#
_entry.id   8787c8a9f9fffbb2fa9cb7c3ee281690
#
_cell.length_a   1.000
_cell.length_b   1.000
_cell.length_c   1.000
_cell.angle_alpha   90.00
_cell.angle_beta   90.00
_cell.angle_gamma   90.00
#
_symmetry.space_group_name_H-M   'P 1'
#
loop_
_entity.id
_entity.type
_entity.pdbx_description
1 polymer ?
#
loop_
_entity_poly.entity_id
_entity_poly.type
_entity_poly.pdbx_seq_one_letter_code
_entity_poly.pdbx_strand_id
1 'polypeptide(L)'
;LFGELNKVSLREIWPHEASDFTPWLAENIGELGKALGMDLELTEQEASVGDFSLDILAKDLGSSKSVIIENQLTQTNHDHLGKLLTYAAGFNASIVIWVSEAIREEHRQALDWLNQRTDTETSFFGVVVEVIKIDDSKPAFNFKLAASPNEWQKQKNRQTPRGSVSTKGEKYKNYFQSLIDDLRNNHKFTSAKAGQPQNWYSFSSGSSGITYGANFSQEGKARAELYIGLSDREKNKYIFDELEKIKEEIESSLGEEISWERLDNGIASRLALYTDGSIDDSDSELESVKAWHIEKLLKLKSTLGSKIKPLFNVAKSM
;
A
#
# COMPACT_ATOMS: atom_id res chain seq x y z
N LEU A 1 10.06 14.71 -35.86
CA LEU A 1 10.43 13.38 -35.37
C LEU A 1 10.15 13.21 -33.85
N PHE A 2 9.97 14.32 -33.14
CA PHE A 2 9.52 14.32 -31.74
C PHE A 2 8.20 15.06 -31.65
N GLY A 3 7.25 14.55 -30.82
CA GLY A 3 6.00 15.23 -30.53
C GLY A 3 6.22 16.39 -29.56
N GLU A 4 5.27 17.31 -29.51
CA GLU A 4 5.25 18.43 -28.59
C GLU A 4 4.57 18.00 -27.26
N LEU A 5 5.25 18.23 -26.13
CA LEU A 5 4.68 17.93 -24.82
C LEU A 5 3.88 19.13 -24.32
N ASN A 6 2.58 18.93 -24.18
CA ASN A 6 1.65 19.96 -23.72
C ASN A 6 1.13 19.65 -22.31
N LYS A 7 1.18 20.63 -21.41
CA LYS A 7 0.54 20.54 -20.11
C LYS A 7 -0.96 20.83 -20.25
N VAL A 8 -1.80 19.99 -19.65
CA VAL A 8 -3.25 20.16 -19.57
C VAL A 8 -3.60 20.69 -18.20
N SER A 9 -4.52 21.64 -18.13
CA SER A 9 -5.00 22.16 -16.83
C SER A 9 -5.69 21.04 -16.06
N LEU A 10 -5.40 20.93 -14.77
CA LEU A 10 -6.06 19.95 -13.91
C LEU A 10 -7.59 20.19 -13.87
N ARG A 11 -8.02 21.45 -13.95
CA ARG A 11 -9.44 21.83 -13.95
C ARG A 11 -10.20 21.47 -15.22
N GLU A 12 -9.49 21.21 -16.33
CA GLU A 12 -10.11 20.65 -17.54
C GLU A 12 -10.45 19.16 -17.37
N ILE A 13 -9.70 18.43 -16.54
CA ILE A 13 -9.92 17.01 -16.28
C ILE A 13 -10.80 16.81 -15.04
N TRP A 14 -10.53 17.57 -13.98
CA TRP A 14 -11.25 17.55 -12.71
C TRP A 14 -11.72 18.97 -12.38
N PRO A 15 -12.93 19.38 -12.82
CA PRO A 15 -13.48 20.72 -12.55
C PRO A 15 -13.55 21.05 -11.05
N HIS A 16 -13.91 20.06 -10.24
CA HIS A 16 -14.05 20.21 -8.79
C HIS A 16 -13.15 19.23 -8.04
N GLU A 17 -12.53 19.71 -6.96
CA GLU A 17 -11.63 18.93 -6.11
C GLU A 17 -12.37 17.80 -5.38
N ALA A 18 -13.38 18.14 -4.59
CA ALA A 18 -14.08 17.19 -3.74
C ALA A 18 -14.94 16.17 -4.53
N SER A 19 -15.61 16.60 -5.60
CA SER A 19 -16.51 15.71 -6.36
C SER A 19 -15.85 14.96 -7.50
N ASP A 20 -14.72 15.42 -8.01
CA ASP A 20 -14.09 14.83 -9.20
C ASP A 20 -12.70 14.28 -8.89
N PHE A 21 -11.80 15.09 -8.31
CA PHE A 21 -10.42 14.67 -8.09
C PHE A 21 -10.24 13.72 -6.90
N THR A 22 -10.85 14.04 -5.75
CA THR A 22 -10.72 13.19 -4.55
C THR A 22 -11.27 11.78 -4.79
N PRO A 23 -12.47 11.58 -5.37
CA PRO A 23 -12.95 10.24 -5.73
C PRO A 23 -12.06 9.53 -6.75
N TRP A 24 -11.58 10.24 -7.78
CA TRP A 24 -10.67 9.67 -8.77
C TRP A 24 -9.35 9.23 -8.13
N LEU A 25 -8.76 10.05 -7.24
CA LEU A 25 -7.52 9.73 -6.56
C LEU A 25 -7.69 8.51 -5.66
N ALA A 26 -8.81 8.41 -4.95
CA ALA A 26 -9.13 7.26 -4.11
C ALA A 26 -9.28 5.95 -4.92
N GLU A 27 -9.94 6.02 -6.08
CA GLU A 27 -10.04 4.87 -7.00
C GLU A 27 -8.70 4.48 -7.62
N ASN A 28 -7.79 5.46 -7.78
CA ASN A 28 -6.47 5.29 -8.39
C ASN A 28 -5.32 5.40 -7.38
N ILE A 29 -5.59 5.15 -6.09
CA ILE A 29 -4.61 5.29 -5.00
C ILE A 29 -3.34 4.44 -5.23
N GLY A 30 -3.48 3.32 -5.91
CA GLY A 30 -2.34 2.48 -6.30
C GLY A 30 -1.35 3.18 -7.23
N GLU A 31 -1.79 4.13 -8.08
CA GLU A 31 -0.89 4.90 -8.94
C GLU A 31 -0.08 5.93 -8.12
N LEU A 32 -0.69 6.54 -7.11
CA LEU A 32 0.03 7.35 -6.13
C LEU A 32 1.05 6.49 -5.35
N GLY A 33 0.63 5.30 -4.93
CA GLY A 33 1.51 4.32 -4.28
C GLY A 33 2.73 3.96 -5.13
N LYS A 34 2.55 3.73 -6.44
CA LYS A 34 3.67 3.48 -7.38
C LYS A 34 4.68 4.62 -7.39
N ALA A 35 4.23 5.87 -7.43
CA ALA A 35 5.11 7.03 -7.42
C ALA A 35 5.91 7.12 -6.11
N LEU A 36 5.29 6.79 -4.98
CA LEU A 36 5.91 6.81 -3.65
C LEU A 36 6.72 5.54 -3.33
N GLY A 37 6.45 4.44 -4.04
CA GLY A 37 7.04 3.13 -3.77
C GLY A 37 6.44 2.45 -2.55
N MET A 38 5.12 2.52 -2.45
CA MET A 38 4.28 1.94 -1.40
C MET A 38 3.14 1.15 -2.03
N ASP A 39 2.61 0.18 -1.31
CA ASP A 39 1.35 -0.47 -1.66
C ASP A 39 0.23 0.16 -0.81
N LEU A 40 -0.36 1.24 -1.32
CA LEU A 40 -1.42 1.97 -0.64
C LEU A 40 -2.78 1.31 -0.83
N GLU A 41 -3.54 1.22 0.26
CA GLU A 41 -4.92 0.75 0.28
C GLU A 41 -5.83 1.82 0.88
N LEU A 42 -6.92 2.13 0.17
CA LEU A 42 -7.94 3.06 0.64
C LEU A 42 -8.64 2.48 1.88
N THR A 43 -8.72 3.28 2.95
CA THR A 43 -9.51 2.95 4.14
C THR A 43 -10.85 3.70 4.10
N GLU A 44 -10.83 5.02 3.93
CA GLU A 44 -12.02 5.86 3.95
C GLU A 44 -11.79 7.15 3.15
N GLN A 45 -12.82 7.66 2.49
CA GLN A 45 -12.87 9.00 1.92
C GLN A 45 -13.65 9.92 2.86
N GLU A 46 -13.29 11.21 2.90
CA GLU A 46 -13.94 12.22 3.74
C GLU A 46 -14.00 11.76 5.23
N ALA A 47 -12.88 11.21 5.73
CA ALA A 47 -12.81 10.67 7.08
C ALA A 47 -12.89 11.79 8.13
N SER A 48 -13.77 11.63 9.11
CA SER A 48 -14.05 12.67 10.10
C SER A 48 -12.97 12.80 11.17
N VAL A 49 -12.54 14.05 11.46
CA VAL A 49 -11.65 14.41 12.57
C VAL A 49 -12.28 15.57 13.33
N GLY A 50 -13.02 15.28 14.39
CA GLY A 50 -13.82 16.31 15.07
C GLY A 50 -14.82 16.95 14.12
N ASP A 51 -14.75 18.28 13.95
CA ASP A 51 -15.58 19.05 13.03
C ASP A 51 -14.99 19.16 11.61
N PHE A 52 -13.90 18.47 11.34
CA PHE A 52 -13.20 18.53 10.05
C PHE A 52 -13.28 17.20 9.31
N SER A 53 -13.03 17.24 7.99
CA SER A 53 -13.00 16.08 7.12
C SER A 53 -11.65 15.98 6.40
N LEU A 54 -11.01 14.82 6.49
CA LEU A 54 -9.81 14.47 5.76
C LEU A 54 -10.20 13.90 4.39
N ASP A 55 -9.57 14.34 3.31
CA ASP A 55 -9.91 13.89 1.96
C ASP A 55 -9.80 12.36 1.81
N ILE A 56 -8.66 11.77 2.19
CA ILE A 56 -8.44 10.32 2.06
C ILE A 56 -7.64 9.77 3.26
N LEU A 57 -8.23 8.81 3.94
CA LEU A 57 -7.54 7.93 4.89
C LEU A 57 -7.16 6.63 4.18
N ALA A 58 -5.92 6.22 4.32
CA ALA A 58 -5.38 5.02 3.68
C ALA A 58 -4.44 4.26 4.62
N LYS A 59 -3.94 3.13 4.13
CA LYS A 59 -2.96 2.30 4.82
C LYS A 59 -1.85 1.88 3.85
N ASP A 60 -0.60 1.92 4.29
CA ASP A 60 0.48 1.23 3.59
C ASP A 60 0.48 -0.24 3.98
N LEU A 61 0.22 -1.13 3.03
CA LEU A 61 0.08 -2.56 3.28
C LEU A 61 1.39 -3.21 3.74
N GLY A 62 2.52 -2.72 3.22
CA GLY A 62 3.82 -3.25 3.57
C GLY A 62 4.21 -3.01 5.03
N SER A 63 3.93 -1.82 5.57
CA SER A 63 4.27 -1.44 6.94
C SER A 63 3.09 -1.46 7.91
N SER A 64 1.87 -1.63 7.41
CA SER A 64 0.60 -1.43 8.14
C SER A 64 0.43 -0.04 8.77
N LYS A 65 1.19 0.95 8.30
CA LYS A 65 1.14 2.31 8.80
C LYS A 65 -0.10 3.03 8.28
N SER A 66 -0.71 3.86 9.16
CA SER A 66 -1.78 4.78 8.79
C SER A 66 -1.23 5.88 7.89
N VAL A 67 -1.95 6.16 6.81
CA VAL A 67 -1.60 7.15 5.78
C VAL A 67 -2.75 8.15 5.69
N ILE A 68 -2.45 9.43 5.78
CA ILE A 68 -3.39 10.49 5.44
C ILE A 68 -2.95 11.16 4.14
N ILE A 69 -3.93 11.52 3.31
CA ILE A 69 -3.71 12.23 2.06
C ILE A 69 -4.65 13.42 2.05
N GLU A 70 -4.07 14.61 1.96
CA GLU A 70 -4.77 15.88 1.73
C GLU A 70 -4.45 16.31 0.31
N ASN A 71 -5.47 16.67 -0.46
CA ASN A 71 -5.29 17.07 -1.84
C ASN A 71 -5.76 18.49 -2.12
N GLN A 72 -5.17 19.11 -3.13
CA GLN A 72 -5.42 20.49 -3.50
C GLN A 72 -5.16 20.69 -4.99
N LEU A 73 -6.21 21.00 -5.77
CA LEU A 73 -6.10 21.27 -7.22
C LEU A 73 -5.61 22.68 -7.54
N THR A 74 -4.82 23.26 -6.64
CA THR A 74 -4.15 24.56 -6.80
C THR A 74 -2.76 24.48 -6.21
N GLN A 75 -2.01 25.58 -6.26
CA GLN A 75 -0.75 25.70 -5.57
C GLN A 75 -0.96 25.64 -4.05
N THR A 76 -0.06 24.97 -3.32
CA THR A 76 -0.13 24.80 -1.86
C THR A 76 -0.27 26.13 -1.10
N ASN A 77 -1.01 26.10 0.03
CA ASN A 77 -1.24 27.24 0.92
C ASN A 77 -1.13 26.84 2.40
N HIS A 78 -1.15 27.83 3.29
CA HIS A 78 -0.98 27.62 4.74
C HIS A 78 -2.19 26.93 5.38
N ASP A 79 -3.41 27.13 4.84
CA ASP A 79 -4.63 26.52 5.37
C ASP A 79 -4.55 25.00 5.23
N HIS A 80 -4.15 24.49 4.05
CA HIS A 80 -3.95 23.05 3.85
C HIS A 80 -2.77 22.48 4.65
N LEU A 81 -1.70 23.26 4.87
CA LEU A 81 -0.62 22.83 5.76
C LEU A 81 -1.14 22.66 7.20
N GLY A 82 -1.96 23.59 7.67
CA GLY A 82 -2.62 23.50 8.97
C GLY A 82 -3.54 22.27 9.11
N LYS A 83 -4.37 22.02 8.10
CA LYS A 83 -5.23 20.83 8.02
C LYS A 83 -4.40 19.56 8.06
N LEU A 84 -3.37 19.47 7.22
CA LEU A 84 -2.47 18.31 7.13
C LEU A 84 -1.89 17.92 8.49
N LEU A 85 -1.41 18.90 9.27
CA LEU A 85 -0.86 18.66 10.60
C LEU A 85 -1.94 18.27 11.62
N THR A 86 -3.11 18.88 11.53
CA THR A 86 -4.26 18.56 12.39
C THR A 86 -4.73 17.12 12.16
N TYR A 87 -4.84 16.71 10.90
CA TYR A 87 -5.27 15.35 10.55
C TYR A 87 -4.19 14.31 10.88
N ALA A 88 -2.92 14.64 10.67
CA ALA A 88 -1.81 13.77 11.07
C ALA A 88 -1.86 13.45 12.57
N ALA A 89 -2.13 14.44 13.39
CA ALA A 89 -2.30 14.26 14.84
C ALA A 89 -3.59 13.50 15.19
N GLY A 90 -4.72 13.84 14.55
CA GLY A 90 -6.03 13.23 14.82
C GLY A 90 -6.09 11.74 14.50
N PHE A 91 -5.49 11.32 13.40
CA PHE A 91 -5.42 9.91 12.98
C PHE A 91 -4.17 9.17 13.48
N ASN A 92 -3.31 9.83 14.25
CA ASN A 92 -1.99 9.29 14.64
C ASN A 92 -1.25 8.72 13.41
N ALA A 93 -1.25 9.50 12.33
CA ALA A 93 -0.76 9.04 11.04
C ALA A 93 0.77 8.96 11.04
N SER A 94 1.29 7.86 10.52
CA SER A 94 2.73 7.66 10.32
C SER A 94 3.21 8.17 8.95
N ILE A 95 2.30 8.25 7.97
CA ILE A 95 2.61 8.72 6.62
C ILE A 95 1.63 9.83 6.26
N VAL A 96 2.17 10.98 5.89
CA VAL A 96 1.42 12.21 5.61
C VAL A 96 1.74 12.64 4.19
N ILE A 97 0.75 12.69 3.31
CA ILE A 97 0.92 12.98 1.89
C ILE A 97 0.11 14.22 1.53
N TRP A 98 0.77 15.21 0.94
CA TRP A 98 0.14 16.39 0.37
C TRP A 98 0.22 16.33 -1.15
N VAL A 99 -0.92 16.16 -1.82
CA VAL A 99 -1.02 16.14 -3.28
C VAL A 99 -1.51 17.51 -3.76
N SER A 100 -0.80 18.15 -4.69
CA SER A 100 -1.20 19.47 -5.23
C SER A 100 -0.77 19.68 -6.68
N GLU A 101 -1.33 20.68 -7.36
CA GLU A 101 -0.89 21.11 -8.69
C GLU A 101 0.56 21.62 -8.68
N ALA A 102 0.93 22.33 -7.63
CA ALA A 102 2.29 22.85 -7.43
C ALA A 102 2.58 23.02 -5.94
N ILE A 103 3.76 22.63 -5.51
CA ILE A 103 4.25 22.84 -4.14
C ILE A 103 5.17 24.04 -4.14
N ARG A 104 4.80 25.09 -3.37
CA ARG A 104 5.64 26.28 -3.15
C ARG A 104 6.92 25.87 -2.44
N GLU A 105 8.01 26.57 -2.73
CA GLU A 105 9.32 26.28 -2.13
C GLU A 105 9.27 26.37 -0.60
N GLU A 106 8.55 27.34 -0.03
CA GLU A 106 8.39 27.50 1.42
C GLU A 106 7.68 26.32 2.07
N HIS A 107 6.68 25.75 1.40
CA HIS A 107 5.98 24.55 1.88
C HIS A 107 6.82 23.29 1.68
N ARG A 108 7.58 23.19 0.59
CA ARG A 108 8.56 22.11 0.42
C ARG A 108 9.59 22.12 1.54
N GLN A 109 10.15 23.29 1.87
CA GLN A 109 11.08 23.45 3.00
C GLN A 109 10.43 23.11 4.35
N ALA A 110 9.14 23.45 4.53
CA ALA A 110 8.40 23.07 5.74
C ALA A 110 8.27 21.54 5.87
N LEU A 111 7.93 20.83 4.77
CA LEU A 111 7.87 19.37 4.76
C LEU A 111 9.25 18.74 5.02
N ASP A 112 10.30 19.28 4.41
CA ASP A 112 11.67 18.83 4.65
C ASP A 112 12.09 19.05 6.11
N TRP A 113 11.72 20.20 6.71
CA TRP A 113 11.99 20.49 8.12
C TRP A 113 11.23 19.53 9.05
N LEU A 114 9.96 19.25 8.76
CA LEU A 114 9.16 18.27 9.51
C LEU A 114 9.79 16.87 9.42
N ASN A 115 10.22 16.44 8.25
CA ASN A 115 10.94 15.18 8.05
C ASN A 115 12.24 15.08 8.85
N GLN A 116 12.90 16.21 9.11
CA GLN A 116 14.14 16.26 9.91
C GLN A 116 13.87 16.25 11.42
N ARG A 117 12.72 16.74 11.87
CA ARG A 117 12.38 17.00 13.28
C ARG A 117 11.43 15.99 13.88
N THR A 118 10.68 15.26 13.06
CA THR A 118 9.85 14.14 13.52
C THR A 118 10.71 12.87 13.71
N ASP A 119 10.16 11.90 14.41
CA ASP A 119 10.78 10.60 14.62
C ASP A 119 10.90 9.79 13.30
N THR A 120 11.53 8.63 13.39
CA THR A 120 11.71 7.73 12.24
C THR A 120 10.41 7.05 11.79
N GLU A 121 9.36 7.11 12.61
CA GLU A 121 8.07 6.49 12.31
C GLU A 121 7.15 7.42 11.51
N THR A 122 7.40 8.74 11.55
CA THR A 122 6.59 9.74 10.86
C THR A 122 7.28 10.23 9.59
N SER A 123 6.57 10.30 8.49
CA SER A 123 7.08 10.65 7.16
C SER A 123 6.14 11.60 6.43
N PHE A 124 6.67 12.70 5.91
CA PHE A 124 5.92 13.70 5.14
C PHE A 124 6.34 13.67 3.68
N PHE A 125 5.36 13.61 2.79
CA PHE A 125 5.55 13.61 1.34
C PHE A 125 4.81 14.77 0.71
N GLY A 126 5.47 15.45 -0.23
CA GLY A 126 4.86 16.43 -1.11
C GLY A 126 4.85 15.88 -2.54
N VAL A 127 3.68 15.78 -3.15
CA VAL A 127 3.48 15.21 -4.48
C VAL A 127 2.80 16.23 -5.38
N VAL A 128 3.40 16.46 -6.53
CA VAL A 128 2.80 17.27 -7.60
C VAL A 128 2.06 16.34 -8.54
N VAL A 129 0.76 16.58 -8.75
CA VAL A 129 -0.02 15.95 -9.82
C VAL A 129 0.04 16.83 -11.05
N GLU A 130 0.32 16.23 -12.19
CA GLU A 130 0.28 16.92 -13.49
C GLU A 130 -0.44 16.06 -14.52
N VAL A 131 -1.09 16.71 -15.49
CA VAL A 131 -1.66 16.07 -16.67
C VAL A 131 -0.94 16.58 -17.90
N ILE A 132 -0.46 15.67 -18.71
CA ILE A 132 0.32 15.96 -19.92
C ILE A 132 -0.24 15.20 -21.13
N LYS A 133 -0.04 15.74 -22.33
CA LYS A 133 -0.31 15.04 -23.59
C LYS A 133 0.83 15.31 -24.58
N ILE A 134 1.04 14.40 -25.52
CA ILE A 134 1.95 14.58 -26.64
C ILE A 134 1.07 14.82 -27.87
N ASP A 135 1.25 15.98 -28.50
CA ASP A 135 0.42 16.42 -29.64
C ASP A 135 -1.09 16.27 -29.29
N ASP A 136 -1.85 15.55 -30.14
CA ASP A 136 -3.27 15.28 -29.94
C ASP A 136 -3.56 13.94 -29.24
N SER A 137 -2.58 13.37 -28.51
CA SER A 137 -2.79 12.14 -27.75
C SER A 137 -3.79 12.32 -26.62
N LYS A 138 -4.31 11.21 -26.09
CA LYS A 138 -5.08 11.24 -24.84
C LYS A 138 -4.21 11.80 -23.70
N PRO A 139 -4.78 12.61 -22.79
CA PRO A 139 -4.08 13.07 -21.60
C PRO A 139 -3.59 11.89 -20.74
N ALA A 140 -2.41 12.04 -20.16
CA ALA A 140 -1.85 11.12 -19.18
C ALA A 140 -1.54 11.90 -17.89
N PHE A 141 -1.89 11.35 -16.74
CA PHE A 141 -1.50 11.92 -15.45
C PHE A 141 -0.11 11.41 -15.04
N ASN A 142 0.55 12.20 -14.19
CA ASN A 142 1.84 11.86 -13.61
C ASN A 142 1.92 12.42 -12.18
N PHE A 143 2.48 11.63 -11.26
CA PHE A 143 2.79 12.08 -9.91
C PHE A 143 4.30 12.30 -9.79
N LYS A 144 4.69 13.53 -9.43
CA LYS A 144 6.09 13.91 -9.19
C LYS A 144 6.33 14.13 -7.70
N LEU A 145 7.29 13.42 -7.16
CA LEU A 145 7.72 13.61 -5.78
C LEU A 145 8.50 14.92 -5.66
N ALA A 146 7.99 15.88 -4.87
CA ALA A 146 8.59 17.18 -4.63
C ALA A 146 9.28 17.27 -3.26
N ALA A 147 8.75 16.57 -2.25
CA ALA A 147 9.35 16.42 -0.93
C ALA A 147 9.20 15.00 -0.42
N SER A 148 10.22 14.48 0.23
CA SER A 148 10.22 13.13 0.82
C SER A 148 11.19 13.02 1.99
N PRO A 149 10.99 12.03 2.89
CA PRO A 149 11.95 11.78 3.96
C PRO A 149 13.34 11.48 3.42
N ASN A 150 14.36 12.12 4.00
CA ASN A 150 15.75 11.78 3.72
C ASN A 150 16.16 10.58 4.60
N GLU A 151 16.24 9.39 4.02
CA GLU A 151 16.59 8.14 4.72
C GLU A 151 17.95 8.25 5.46
N TRP A 152 18.92 8.94 4.89
CA TRP A 152 20.23 9.13 5.53
C TRP A 152 20.14 10.01 6.78
N GLN A 153 19.34 11.08 6.76
CA GLN A 153 19.14 11.95 7.94
C GLN A 153 18.33 11.24 9.03
N LYS A 154 17.34 10.46 8.64
CA LYS A 154 16.58 9.59 9.58
C LYS A 154 17.47 8.54 10.24
N GLN A 155 18.43 7.95 9.50
CA GLN A 155 19.42 7.03 10.07
C GLN A 155 20.37 7.70 11.07
N LYS A 156 20.78 8.96 10.83
CA LYS A 156 21.59 9.73 11.81
C LYS A 156 20.84 10.00 13.12
N ASN A 157 19.55 10.30 13.04
CA ASN A 157 18.71 10.52 14.22
C ASN A 157 18.42 9.23 15.01
N ARG A 158 18.67 8.05 14.43
CA ARG A 158 18.63 6.74 15.10
C ARG A 158 19.75 6.53 16.14
N GLN A 159 20.72 7.41 16.27
CA GLN A 159 21.78 7.32 17.28
C GLN A 159 21.32 7.67 18.71
N THR A 160 20.05 7.98 18.92
CA THR A 160 19.42 8.01 20.25
C THR A 160 18.63 6.70 20.44
N PRO A 161 18.87 5.89 21.49
CA PRO A 161 18.30 4.55 21.62
C PRO A 161 16.85 4.61 22.07
N ARG A 162 15.93 4.59 21.11
CA ARG A 162 14.53 4.18 21.35
C ARG A 162 14.17 3.09 20.35
N GLY A 163 14.30 1.83 20.81
CA GLY A 163 13.89 0.65 20.07
C GLY A 163 14.92 0.18 19.03
N SER A 164 15.99 -0.50 19.48
CA SER A 164 16.81 -1.31 18.56
C SER A 164 15.92 -2.37 17.90
N VAL A 165 15.88 -2.40 16.57
CA VAL A 165 15.33 -3.52 15.84
C VAL A 165 16.06 -4.77 16.36
N SER A 166 15.32 -5.80 16.78
CA SER A 166 15.94 -7.03 17.25
C SER A 166 16.73 -7.67 16.10
N THR A 167 17.76 -8.46 16.43
CA THR A 167 18.53 -9.24 15.41
C THR A 167 17.58 -10.05 14.50
N LYS A 168 16.50 -10.58 15.06
CA LYS A 168 15.46 -11.29 14.29
C LYS A 168 14.66 -10.35 13.38
N GLY A 169 14.36 -9.14 13.84
CA GLY A 169 13.71 -8.11 13.01
C GLY A 169 14.57 -7.68 11.81
N GLU A 170 15.90 -7.60 11.97
CA GLU A 170 16.81 -7.31 10.85
C GLU A 170 16.82 -8.45 9.83
N LYS A 171 16.78 -9.72 10.27
CA LYS A 171 16.65 -10.86 9.37
C LYS A 171 15.36 -10.79 8.56
N TYR A 172 14.22 -10.52 9.18
CA TYR A 172 12.95 -10.33 8.47
C TYR A 172 13.04 -9.18 7.47
N LYS A 173 13.57 -8.03 7.89
CA LYS A 173 13.72 -6.87 7.01
C LYS A 173 14.54 -7.21 5.76
N ASN A 174 15.66 -7.90 5.91
CA ASN A 174 16.55 -8.28 4.80
C ASN A 174 15.87 -9.31 3.89
N TYR A 175 15.20 -10.31 4.46
CA TYR A 175 14.45 -11.30 3.70
C TYR A 175 13.34 -10.65 2.86
N PHE A 176 12.48 -9.84 3.48
CA PHE A 176 11.40 -9.17 2.76
C PHE A 176 11.90 -8.12 1.78
N GLN A 177 13.05 -7.47 2.05
CA GLN A 177 13.67 -6.60 1.05
C GLN A 177 14.03 -7.37 -0.22
N SER A 178 14.68 -8.53 -0.08
CA SER A 178 15.05 -9.38 -1.21
C SER A 178 13.81 -9.89 -1.98
N LEU A 179 12.77 -10.34 -1.25
CA LEU A 179 11.51 -10.80 -1.84
C LEU A 179 10.80 -9.69 -2.61
N ILE A 180 10.69 -8.48 -2.03
CA ILE A 180 10.04 -7.32 -2.66
C ILE A 180 10.80 -6.89 -3.91
N ASP A 181 12.12 -6.82 -3.85
CA ASP A 181 12.95 -6.41 -4.98
C ASP A 181 12.75 -7.34 -6.17
N ASP A 182 12.66 -8.65 -5.94
CA ASP A 182 12.40 -9.64 -6.98
C ASP A 182 10.96 -9.50 -7.53
N LEU A 183 9.96 -9.50 -6.66
CA LEU A 183 8.54 -9.33 -7.02
C LEU A 183 8.28 -8.03 -7.81
N ARG A 184 8.97 -6.93 -7.47
CA ARG A 184 8.84 -5.65 -8.16
C ARG A 184 9.57 -5.66 -9.50
N ASN A 185 10.84 -6.02 -9.52
CA ASN A 185 11.71 -5.82 -10.68
C ASN A 185 11.43 -6.85 -11.77
N ASN A 186 11.24 -8.11 -11.39
CA ASN A 186 11.10 -9.22 -12.33
C ASN A 186 9.63 -9.54 -12.66
N HIS A 187 8.71 -9.30 -11.72
CA HIS A 187 7.31 -9.74 -11.87
C HIS A 187 6.28 -8.61 -11.89
N LYS A 188 6.66 -7.36 -11.57
CA LYS A 188 5.73 -6.21 -11.47
C LYS A 188 4.53 -6.52 -10.55
N PHE A 189 4.77 -7.31 -9.53
CA PHE A 189 3.74 -7.80 -8.60
C PHE A 189 3.33 -6.74 -7.59
N THR A 190 4.28 -5.93 -7.11
CA THR A 190 4.14 -4.90 -6.08
C THR A 190 4.85 -3.61 -6.49
N SER A 191 4.46 -2.50 -5.87
CA SER A 191 5.15 -1.20 -5.96
C SER A 191 6.03 -0.91 -4.75
N ALA A 192 5.94 -1.73 -3.70
CA ALA A 192 6.70 -1.56 -2.47
C ALA A 192 8.21 -1.54 -2.73
N LYS A 193 8.93 -0.71 -1.94
CA LYS A 193 10.39 -0.52 -2.05
C LYS A 193 11.15 -0.92 -0.78
N ALA A 194 10.47 -1.06 0.35
CA ALA A 194 11.12 -1.25 1.64
C ALA A 194 10.62 -2.49 2.38
N GLY A 195 11.54 -3.39 2.72
CA GLY A 195 11.30 -4.49 3.64
C GLY A 195 11.07 -4.00 5.07
N GLN A 196 10.24 -4.70 5.84
CA GLN A 196 9.87 -4.35 7.21
C GLN A 196 10.38 -5.39 8.22
N PRO A 197 10.67 -5.00 9.48
CA PRO A 197 11.24 -5.89 10.49
C PRO A 197 10.17 -6.76 11.20
N GLN A 198 9.18 -7.23 10.48
CA GLN A 198 8.06 -8.06 10.96
C GLN A 198 8.05 -9.39 10.22
N ASN A 199 7.41 -10.42 10.81
CA ASN A 199 7.39 -11.78 10.26
C ASN A 199 6.37 -11.99 9.13
N TRP A 200 5.79 -10.93 8.59
CA TRP A 200 4.81 -10.94 7.51
C TRP A 200 4.98 -9.73 6.60
N TYR A 201 4.51 -9.85 5.36
CA TYR A 201 4.39 -8.75 4.43
C TYR A 201 3.12 -8.92 3.59
N SER A 202 2.33 -7.84 3.43
CA SER A 202 1.10 -7.84 2.65
C SER A 202 1.23 -7.02 1.38
N PHE A 203 0.61 -7.52 0.31
CA PHE A 203 0.59 -6.92 -1.01
C PHE A 203 -0.85 -6.69 -1.45
N SER A 204 -1.10 -5.63 -2.22
CA SER A 204 -2.43 -5.27 -2.69
C SER A 204 -3.03 -6.34 -3.63
N SER A 205 -4.30 -6.69 -3.38
CA SER A 205 -5.11 -7.47 -4.31
C SER A 205 -5.86 -6.58 -5.31
N GLY A 206 -5.89 -5.27 -5.09
CA GLY A 206 -6.75 -4.31 -5.79
C GLY A 206 -8.17 -4.21 -5.21
N SER A 207 -8.44 -4.85 -4.07
CA SER A 207 -9.71 -4.76 -3.33
C SER A 207 -9.40 -4.51 -1.86
N SER A 208 -9.92 -3.43 -1.31
CA SER A 208 -9.62 -3.00 0.07
C SER A 208 -9.99 -4.07 1.10
N GLY A 209 -9.11 -4.33 2.07
CA GLY A 209 -9.29 -5.38 3.07
C GLY A 209 -8.99 -6.79 2.58
N ILE A 210 -8.59 -6.98 1.32
CA ILE A 210 -8.16 -8.28 0.78
C ILE A 210 -6.73 -8.16 0.27
N THR A 211 -5.83 -8.99 0.78
CA THR A 211 -4.40 -8.89 0.47
C THR A 211 -3.78 -10.24 0.14
N TYR A 212 -2.73 -10.24 -0.68
CA TYR A 212 -1.82 -11.37 -0.76
C TYR A 212 -0.76 -11.21 0.33
N GLY A 213 -0.38 -12.30 0.99
CA GLY A 213 0.57 -12.26 2.10
C GLY A 213 1.71 -13.26 1.94
N ALA A 214 2.91 -12.86 2.38
CA ALA A 214 4.04 -13.75 2.65
C ALA A 214 4.37 -13.67 4.14
N ASN A 215 4.41 -14.82 4.83
CA ASN A 215 4.50 -14.87 6.29
C ASN A 215 5.44 -15.98 6.76
N PHE A 216 6.03 -15.78 7.94
CA PHE A 216 6.64 -16.85 8.73
C PHE A 216 5.82 -17.05 10.00
N SER A 217 5.36 -18.28 10.24
CA SER A 217 4.66 -18.65 11.46
C SER A 217 5.63 -18.99 12.59
N GLN A 218 5.10 -19.04 13.83
CA GLN A 218 5.91 -19.45 14.99
C GLN A 218 6.25 -20.95 15.01
N GLU A 219 5.58 -21.75 14.16
CA GLU A 219 5.74 -23.22 14.08
C GLU A 219 6.76 -23.66 13.04
N GLY A 220 7.64 -22.75 12.59
CA GLY A 220 8.64 -23.07 11.56
C GLY A 220 8.05 -23.32 10.18
N LYS A 221 6.94 -22.68 9.85
CA LYS A 221 6.31 -22.71 8.53
C LYS A 221 6.37 -21.36 7.85
N ALA A 222 6.67 -21.34 6.58
CA ALA A 222 6.42 -20.21 5.69
C ALA A 222 5.03 -20.36 5.06
N ARG A 223 4.32 -19.25 4.85
CA ARG A 223 2.96 -19.21 4.34
C ARG A 223 2.80 -18.15 3.26
N ALA A 224 2.23 -18.53 2.13
CA ALA A 224 1.69 -17.63 1.13
C ALA A 224 0.16 -17.69 1.19
N GLU A 225 -0.51 -16.54 1.22
CA GLU A 225 -1.96 -16.52 1.45
C GLU A 225 -2.70 -15.45 0.64
N LEU A 226 -3.99 -15.69 0.41
CA LEU A 226 -5.00 -14.65 0.22
C LEU A 226 -5.67 -14.42 1.57
N TYR A 227 -5.51 -13.23 2.14
CA TYR A 227 -6.13 -12.83 3.39
C TYR A 227 -7.35 -11.96 3.11
N ILE A 228 -8.51 -12.34 3.67
CA ILE A 228 -9.80 -11.66 3.55
C ILE A 228 -10.09 -11.03 4.91
N GLY A 229 -9.82 -9.74 5.05
CA GLY A 229 -9.79 -9.04 6.34
C GLY A 229 -10.46 -7.66 6.30
N LEU A 230 -11.66 -7.55 5.69
CA LEU A 230 -12.50 -6.38 5.82
C LEU A 230 -12.89 -6.20 7.31
N SER A 231 -13.32 -4.99 7.69
CA SER A 231 -13.79 -4.72 9.06
C SER A 231 -15.05 -5.47 9.46
N ASP A 232 -15.82 -5.94 8.50
CA ASP A 232 -17.09 -6.66 8.68
C ASP A 232 -16.89 -8.17 8.52
N ARG A 233 -17.23 -8.91 9.59
CA ARG A 233 -17.11 -10.36 9.64
C ARG A 233 -17.99 -11.07 8.62
N GLU A 234 -19.23 -10.66 8.47
CA GLU A 234 -20.19 -11.33 7.57
C GLU A 234 -19.77 -11.18 6.11
N LYS A 235 -19.23 -10.03 5.73
CA LYS A 235 -18.66 -9.78 4.41
C LYS A 235 -17.45 -10.68 4.12
N ASN A 236 -16.58 -10.86 5.10
CA ASN A 236 -15.43 -11.76 4.98
C ASN A 236 -15.86 -13.22 4.78
N LYS A 237 -16.85 -13.68 5.57
CA LYS A 237 -17.37 -15.05 5.46
C LYS A 237 -18.07 -15.24 4.13
N TYR A 238 -18.85 -14.25 3.67
CA TYR A 238 -19.48 -14.30 2.35
C TYR A 238 -18.47 -14.49 1.22
N ILE A 239 -17.41 -13.67 1.18
CA ILE A 239 -16.37 -13.77 0.14
C ILE A 239 -15.68 -15.14 0.20
N PHE A 240 -15.37 -15.62 1.39
CA PHE A 240 -14.75 -16.93 1.58
C PHE A 240 -15.67 -18.06 1.09
N ASP A 241 -16.92 -18.06 1.52
CA ASP A 241 -17.91 -19.10 1.18
C ASP A 241 -18.20 -19.15 -0.34
N GLU A 242 -18.22 -17.98 -1.02
CA GLU A 242 -18.35 -17.92 -2.48
C GLU A 242 -17.11 -18.49 -3.21
N LEU A 243 -15.92 -18.23 -2.71
CA LEU A 243 -14.70 -18.84 -3.25
C LEU A 243 -14.66 -20.35 -3.00
N GLU A 244 -15.13 -20.81 -1.84
CA GLU A 244 -15.17 -22.23 -1.48
C GLU A 244 -16.10 -23.03 -2.38
N LYS A 245 -17.19 -22.45 -2.90
CA LYS A 245 -18.09 -23.10 -3.87
C LYS A 245 -17.38 -23.50 -5.17
N ILE A 246 -16.31 -22.82 -5.52
CA ILE A 246 -15.51 -23.10 -6.72
C ILE A 246 -14.10 -23.63 -6.37
N LYS A 247 -13.98 -24.26 -5.21
CA LYS A 247 -12.72 -24.80 -4.67
C LYS A 247 -12.00 -25.69 -5.67
N GLU A 248 -12.69 -26.66 -6.27
CA GLU A 248 -12.10 -27.61 -7.23
C GLU A 248 -11.51 -26.90 -8.46
N GLU A 249 -12.19 -25.86 -8.97
CA GLU A 249 -11.70 -25.04 -10.08
C GLU A 249 -10.42 -24.28 -9.69
N ILE A 250 -10.42 -23.69 -8.48
CA ILE A 250 -9.28 -22.91 -7.95
C ILE A 250 -8.07 -23.81 -7.75
N GLU A 251 -8.23 -24.95 -7.07
CA GLU A 251 -7.14 -25.90 -6.80
C GLU A 251 -6.61 -26.55 -8.08
N SER A 252 -7.48 -26.87 -9.03
CA SER A 252 -7.08 -27.33 -10.37
C SER A 252 -6.23 -26.28 -11.12
N SER A 253 -6.62 -25.01 -11.03
CA SER A 253 -5.87 -23.91 -11.67
C SER A 253 -4.52 -23.63 -11.00
N LEU A 254 -4.43 -23.82 -9.69
CA LEU A 254 -3.19 -23.69 -8.91
C LEU A 254 -2.27 -24.90 -9.12
N GLY A 255 -2.84 -26.08 -9.40
CA GLY A 255 -2.13 -27.34 -9.50
C GLY A 255 -1.75 -27.95 -8.15
N GLU A 256 -2.37 -27.52 -7.07
CA GLU A 256 -2.13 -28.00 -5.70
C GLU A 256 -3.31 -27.69 -4.78
N GLU A 257 -3.43 -28.43 -3.67
CA GLU A 257 -4.45 -28.22 -2.63
C GLU A 257 -4.13 -26.95 -1.81
N ILE A 258 -5.19 -26.27 -1.37
CA ILE A 258 -5.11 -25.06 -0.53
C ILE A 258 -5.63 -25.40 0.86
N SER A 259 -5.06 -24.81 1.91
CA SER A 259 -5.67 -24.74 3.23
C SER A 259 -6.77 -23.68 3.23
N TRP A 260 -8.03 -24.13 3.32
CA TRP A 260 -9.22 -23.27 3.38
C TRP A 260 -9.55 -22.97 4.85
N GLU A 261 -9.22 -21.75 5.30
CA GLU A 261 -9.33 -21.37 6.70
C GLU A 261 -10.41 -20.28 6.87
N ARG A 262 -11.63 -20.72 7.12
CA ARG A 262 -12.78 -19.83 7.35
C ARG A 262 -12.61 -18.98 8.62
N LEU A 263 -11.89 -19.51 9.63
CA LEU A 263 -11.60 -18.86 10.90
C LEU A 263 -12.86 -18.39 11.64
N ASP A 264 -13.75 -19.31 11.93
CA ASP A 264 -15.10 -19.01 12.47
C ASP A 264 -15.11 -18.25 13.80
N ASN A 265 -14.04 -18.33 14.59
CA ASN A 265 -13.88 -17.57 15.83
C ASN A 265 -13.31 -16.16 15.61
N GLY A 266 -12.93 -15.79 14.38
CA GLY A 266 -12.31 -14.52 14.03
C GLY A 266 -13.13 -13.71 13.02
N ILE A 267 -12.71 -12.47 12.80
CA ILE A 267 -13.31 -11.59 11.79
C ILE A 267 -12.90 -12.02 10.39
N ALA A 268 -11.61 -12.28 10.18
CA ALA A 268 -11.01 -12.58 8.88
C ALA A 268 -11.24 -14.04 8.45
N SER A 269 -10.91 -14.31 7.17
CA SER A 269 -10.78 -15.65 6.59
C SER A 269 -9.55 -15.67 5.69
N ARG A 270 -9.05 -16.86 5.29
CA ARG A 270 -7.92 -16.94 4.36
C ARG A 270 -7.90 -18.24 3.56
N LEU A 271 -7.24 -18.16 2.42
CA LEU A 271 -6.79 -19.29 1.63
C LEU A 271 -5.27 -19.32 1.71
N ALA A 272 -4.68 -20.42 2.14
CA ALA A 272 -3.25 -20.47 2.46
C ALA A 272 -2.52 -21.68 1.88
N LEU A 273 -1.28 -21.47 1.49
CA LEU A 273 -0.31 -22.48 1.13
C LEU A 273 0.83 -22.46 2.15
N TYR A 274 1.34 -23.60 2.51
CA TYR A 274 2.37 -23.75 3.54
C TYR A 274 3.57 -24.57 3.04
N THR A 275 4.74 -24.19 3.51
CA THR A 275 5.97 -25.00 3.40
C THR A 275 6.75 -24.92 4.70
N ASP A 276 7.69 -25.86 4.93
CA ASP A 276 8.65 -25.71 6.02
C ASP A 276 9.55 -24.51 5.76
N GLY A 277 9.85 -23.74 6.79
CA GLY A 277 10.75 -22.60 6.69
C GLY A 277 10.65 -21.65 7.88
N SER A 278 11.81 -21.22 8.35
CA SER A 278 12.00 -20.28 9.45
C SER A 278 12.94 -19.17 9.03
N ILE A 279 12.78 -17.97 9.58
CA ILE A 279 13.74 -16.86 9.34
C ILE A 279 15.13 -17.18 9.95
N ASP A 280 15.24 -18.19 10.78
CA ASP A 280 16.47 -18.62 11.42
C ASP A 280 17.20 -19.76 10.64
N ASP A 281 16.63 -20.19 9.51
CA ASP A 281 17.24 -21.18 8.62
C ASP A 281 18.48 -20.60 7.91
N SER A 282 19.24 -21.47 7.24
CA SER A 282 20.42 -21.07 6.46
C SER A 282 20.04 -20.21 5.25
N ASP A 283 21.00 -19.42 4.73
CA ASP A 283 20.79 -18.56 3.57
C ASP A 283 20.27 -19.34 2.34
N SER A 284 20.74 -20.58 2.12
CA SER A 284 20.30 -21.43 1.02
C SER A 284 18.86 -21.91 1.17
N GLU A 285 18.43 -22.21 2.40
CA GLU A 285 17.06 -22.57 2.72
C GLU A 285 16.14 -21.35 2.58
N LEU A 286 16.58 -20.18 3.06
CA LEU A 286 15.83 -18.92 2.89
C LEU A 286 15.67 -18.51 1.42
N GLU A 287 16.68 -18.74 0.57
CA GLU A 287 16.53 -18.54 -0.88
C GLU A 287 15.49 -19.50 -1.50
N SER A 288 15.45 -20.75 -1.02
CA SER A 288 14.42 -21.71 -1.45
C SER A 288 13.01 -21.28 -1.01
N VAL A 289 12.85 -20.82 0.22
CA VAL A 289 11.60 -20.29 0.76
C VAL A 289 11.18 -19.02 -0.01
N LYS A 290 12.14 -18.16 -0.38
CA LYS A 290 11.87 -16.96 -1.18
C LYS A 290 11.35 -17.33 -2.57
N ALA A 291 12.00 -18.26 -3.25
CA ALA A 291 11.56 -18.74 -4.56
C ALA A 291 10.15 -19.35 -4.47
N TRP A 292 9.86 -20.10 -3.41
CA TRP A 292 8.54 -20.65 -3.15
C TRP A 292 7.50 -19.55 -2.91
N HIS A 293 7.79 -18.54 -2.07
CA HIS A 293 6.88 -17.40 -1.87
C HIS A 293 6.56 -16.70 -3.18
N ILE A 294 7.56 -16.43 -4.03
CA ILE A 294 7.37 -15.80 -5.33
C ILE A 294 6.43 -16.64 -6.19
N GLU A 295 6.72 -17.93 -6.35
CA GLU A 295 5.87 -18.85 -7.12
C GLU A 295 4.42 -18.84 -6.64
N LYS A 296 4.21 -19.02 -5.32
CA LYS A 296 2.87 -19.14 -4.76
C LYS A 296 2.09 -17.83 -4.83
N LEU A 297 2.72 -16.69 -4.56
CA LEU A 297 2.07 -15.38 -4.69
C LEU A 297 1.65 -15.09 -6.14
N LEU A 298 2.49 -15.39 -7.13
CA LEU A 298 2.16 -15.24 -8.54
C LEU A 298 0.99 -16.14 -8.95
N LYS A 299 1.00 -17.39 -8.53
CA LYS A 299 -0.10 -18.35 -8.78
C LYS A 299 -1.40 -17.90 -8.12
N LEU A 300 -1.38 -17.51 -6.85
CA LEU A 300 -2.55 -16.98 -6.14
C LEU A 300 -3.14 -15.77 -6.86
N LYS A 301 -2.29 -14.83 -7.28
CA LYS A 301 -2.75 -13.61 -7.98
C LYS A 301 -3.32 -13.94 -9.36
N SER A 302 -2.71 -14.82 -10.13
CA SER A 302 -3.21 -15.19 -11.46
C SER A 302 -4.53 -15.96 -11.40
N THR A 303 -4.71 -16.83 -10.40
CA THR A 303 -5.92 -17.66 -10.24
C THR A 303 -7.07 -16.88 -9.61
N LEU A 304 -6.80 -16.07 -8.59
CA LEU A 304 -7.84 -15.44 -7.76
C LEU A 304 -8.12 -13.98 -8.15
N GLY A 305 -7.19 -13.29 -8.81
CA GLY A 305 -7.31 -11.86 -9.06
C GLY A 305 -8.59 -11.43 -9.78
N SER A 306 -9.02 -12.19 -10.81
CA SER A 306 -10.26 -11.91 -11.54
C SER A 306 -11.53 -12.27 -10.75
N LYS A 307 -11.43 -13.14 -9.73
CA LYS A 307 -12.56 -13.63 -8.93
C LYS A 307 -12.84 -12.73 -7.73
N ILE A 308 -11.81 -12.08 -7.17
CA ILE A 308 -11.90 -11.27 -5.95
C ILE A 308 -12.74 -10.01 -6.16
N LYS A 309 -12.47 -9.23 -7.22
CA LYS A 309 -13.11 -7.93 -7.43
C LYS A 309 -14.64 -7.99 -7.55
N PRO A 310 -15.24 -8.94 -8.29
CA PRO A 310 -16.69 -9.10 -8.33
C PRO A 310 -17.28 -9.42 -6.96
N LEU A 311 -16.69 -10.36 -6.22
CA LEU A 311 -17.16 -10.75 -4.88
C LEU A 311 -17.05 -9.61 -3.87
N PHE A 312 -15.92 -8.85 -3.91
CA PHE A 312 -15.74 -7.66 -3.09
C PHE A 312 -16.83 -6.61 -3.36
N ASN A 313 -17.17 -6.36 -4.63
CA ASN A 313 -18.21 -5.38 -4.99
C ASN A 313 -19.59 -5.79 -4.45
N VAL A 314 -19.94 -7.08 -4.52
CA VAL A 314 -21.18 -7.60 -3.91
C VAL A 314 -21.14 -7.45 -2.40
N ALA A 315 -20.05 -7.86 -1.75
CA ALA A 315 -19.89 -7.72 -0.31
C ALA A 315 -19.96 -6.26 0.16
N LYS A 316 -19.44 -5.31 -0.64
CA LYS A 316 -19.51 -3.87 -0.32
C LYS A 316 -20.95 -3.36 -0.30
N SER A 317 -21.84 -3.92 -1.13
CA SER A 317 -23.25 -3.53 -1.21
C SER A 317 -24.16 -4.22 -0.18
N MET A 318 -23.68 -5.24 0.53
CA MET A 318 -24.34 -5.84 1.68
C MET A 318 -24.27 -4.93 2.91
#